data_ed2c8ebc8f65b98d87b28042a8614b1a
#
_entry.id   ed2c8ebc8f65b98d87b28042a8614b1a
#
_cell.length_a   1.000
_cell.length_b   1.000
_cell.length_c   1.000
_cell.angle_alpha   90.00
_cell.angle_beta   90.00
_cell.angle_gamma   90.00
#
_symmetry.space_group_name_H-M   'P 1'
#
loop_
_entity.id
_entity.type
_entity.pdbx_description
1 polymer ?
#
loop_
_entity_poly.entity_id
_entity_poly.type
_entity_poly.pdbx_seq_one_letter_code
_entity_poly.pdbx_strand_id
1 'polypeptide(L)'
;MAYTATLVDTLKRELKARGVKYADLARHLRLSEASVKRMFSRRDFTLKRFDDICLYAQIEFADLARGTTHEETLLSHLTPQQEKEIVSDRKLFLIAVCVLNHATFDQIVATYDISTTECIQLLSRLDRLKFIQLQPGNRIKLLVSRTFAWLPDGPIQRFFND
;
A
#
# COMPACT_ATOMS: atom_id res chain seq x y z
N MET A 1 1.26 -5.10 -12.74
CA MET A 1 2.56 -4.54 -13.12
C MET A 1 3.53 -4.73 -11.99
N ALA A 2 4.72 -5.15 -12.31
CA ALA A 2 5.59 -5.80 -11.35
C ALA A 2 6.17 -4.81 -10.34
N TYR A 3 5.86 -5.00 -9.08
CA TYR A 3 6.50 -4.35 -7.94
C TYR A 3 8.04 -4.40 -8.01
N THR A 4 8.59 -5.45 -8.62
CA THR A 4 10.02 -5.63 -8.86
C THR A 4 10.64 -4.48 -9.68
N ALA A 5 9.97 -4.01 -10.73
CA ALA A 5 10.47 -2.91 -11.55
C ALA A 5 10.56 -1.62 -10.73
N THR A 6 9.51 -1.31 -9.98
CA THR A 6 9.45 -0.13 -9.12
C THR A 6 10.48 -0.22 -7.98
N LEU A 7 10.66 -1.41 -7.41
CA LEU A 7 11.65 -1.66 -6.36
C LEU A 7 13.08 -1.38 -6.85
N VAL A 8 13.41 -1.87 -8.06
CA VAL A 8 14.74 -1.63 -8.67
C VAL A 8 14.93 -0.16 -9.03
N ASP A 9 13.89 0.52 -9.52
CA ASP A 9 13.97 1.95 -9.84
C ASP A 9 14.12 2.79 -8.57
N THR A 10 13.46 2.42 -7.48
CA THR A 10 13.66 3.03 -6.15
C THR A 10 15.08 2.80 -5.66
N LEU A 11 15.60 1.58 -5.77
CA LEU A 11 16.98 1.27 -5.40
C LEU A 11 17.98 2.13 -6.20
N LYS A 12 17.80 2.29 -7.52
CA LYS A 12 18.64 3.18 -8.34
C LYS A 12 18.63 4.62 -7.83
N ARG A 13 17.47 5.15 -7.49
CA ARG A 13 17.32 6.50 -6.97
C ARG A 13 18.04 6.67 -5.64
N GLU A 14 17.88 5.72 -4.73
CA GLU A 14 18.53 5.72 -3.42
C GLU A 14 20.06 5.62 -3.54
N LEU A 15 20.58 4.76 -4.41
CA LEU A 15 22.03 4.67 -4.70
C LEU A 15 22.57 6.00 -5.22
N LYS A 16 21.88 6.62 -6.17
CA LYS A 16 22.26 7.92 -6.72
C LYS A 16 22.26 9.01 -5.65
N ALA A 17 21.26 9.04 -4.79
CA ALA A 17 21.15 10.00 -3.69
C ALA A 17 22.31 9.87 -2.67
N ARG A 18 22.83 8.66 -2.49
CA ARG A 18 23.99 8.36 -1.63
C ARG A 18 25.33 8.47 -2.34
N GLY A 19 25.35 8.83 -3.62
CA GLY A 19 26.59 8.94 -4.42
C GLY A 19 27.25 7.60 -4.73
N VAL A 20 26.55 6.47 -4.56
CA VAL A 20 27.08 5.14 -4.86
C VAL A 20 27.03 4.89 -6.36
N LYS A 21 28.20 4.66 -6.95
CA LYS A 21 28.36 4.40 -8.40
C LYS A 21 28.36 2.91 -8.70
N TYR A 22 28.03 2.55 -9.93
CA TYR A 22 28.09 1.15 -10.37
C TYR A 22 29.50 0.56 -10.30
N ALA A 23 30.54 1.38 -10.47
CA ALA A 23 31.93 0.95 -10.25
C ALA A 23 32.20 0.53 -8.81
N ASP A 24 31.58 1.20 -7.82
CA ASP A 24 31.72 0.86 -6.41
C ASP A 24 31.01 -0.46 -6.10
N LEU A 25 29.80 -0.64 -6.63
CA LEU A 25 29.05 -1.89 -6.52
C LEU A 25 29.79 -3.05 -7.22
N ALA A 26 30.38 -2.81 -8.37
CA ALA A 26 31.16 -3.81 -9.11
C ALA A 26 32.31 -4.35 -8.25
N ARG A 27 33.06 -3.47 -7.60
CA ARG A 27 34.13 -3.85 -6.67
C ARG A 27 33.60 -4.65 -5.49
N HIS A 28 32.52 -4.19 -4.86
CA HIS A 28 31.93 -4.86 -3.71
C HIS A 28 31.39 -6.26 -4.04
N LEU A 29 30.66 -6.36 -5.16
CA LEU A 29 30.05 -7.61 -5.62
C LEU A 29 31.02 -8.55 -6.35
N ARG A 30 32.27 -8.11 -6.57
CA ARG A 30 33.29 -8.82 -7.37
C ARG A 30 32.80 -9.13 -8.79
N LEU A 31 32.18 -8.15 -9.42
CA LEU A 31 31.64 -8.20 -10.78
C LEU A 31 32.29 -7.11 -11.64
N SER A 32 32.16 -7.23 -12.96
CA SER A 32 32.48 -6.13 -13.86
C SER A 32 31.39 -5.05 -13.79
N GLU A 33 31.77 -3.80 -14.06
CA GLU A 33 30.79 -2.70 -14.12
C GLU A 33 29.72 -2.95 -15.20
N ALA A 34 30.11 -3.56 -16.33
CA ALA A 34 29.18 -3.96 -17.38
C ALA A 34 28.14 -4.99 -16.89
N SER A 35 28.55 -5.92 -16.03
CA SER A 35 27.64 -6.90 -15.41
C SER A 35 26.65 -6.22 -14.46
N VAL A 36 27.11 -5.25 -13.65
CA VAL A 36 26.25 -4.46 -12.78
C VAL A 36 25.26 -3.65 -13.61
N LYS A 37 25.69 -2.94 -14.65
CA LYS A 37 24.81 -2.19 -15.55
C LYS A 37 23.75 -3.07 -16.18
N ARG A 38 24.12 -4.27 -16.63
CA ARG A 38 23.19 -5.24 -17.23
C ARG A 38 22.16 -5.75 -16.22
N MET A 39 22.58 -6.07 -14.99
CA MET A 39 21.71 -6.49 -13.90
C MET A 39 20.64 -5.43 -13.58
N PHE A 40 21.04 -4.16 -13.49
CA PHE A 40 20.09 -3.06 -13.28
C PHE A 40 19.21 -2.77 -14.50
N SER A 41 19.75 -2.88 -15.70
CA SER A 41 19.00 -2.67 -16.96
C SER A 41 17.92 -3.74 -17.16
N ARG A 42 18.26 -5.01 -16.88
CA ARG A 42 17.32 -6.13 -16.99
C ARG A 42 16.40 -6.26 -15.79
N ARG A 43 16.68 -5.52 -14.71
CA ARG A 43 15.98 -5.65 -13.43
C ARG A 43 15.99 -7.09 -12.89
N ASP A 44 17.09 -7.80 -13.14
CA ASP A 44 17.27 -9.20 -12.79
C ASP A 44 18.32 -9.31 -11.67
N PHE A 45 17.81 -9.59 -10.45
CA PHE A 45 18.61 -9.72 -9.24
C PHE A 45 18.25 -11.01 -8.53
N THR A 46 19.27 -11.72 -8.04
CA THR A 46 19.00 -12.65 -6.95
C THR A 46 18.71 -11.88 -5.67
N LEU A 47 17.87 -12.40 -4.79
CA LEU A 47 17.57 -11.75 -3.51
C LEU A 47 18.85 -11.50 -2.70
N LYS A 48 19.79 -12.44 -2.73
CA LYS A 48 21.10 -12.28 -2.07
C LYS A 48 21.86 -11.07 -2.59
N ARG A 49 21.95 -10.88 -3.90
CA ARG A 49 22.62 -9.71 -4.49
C ARG A 49 21.91 -8.41 -4.17
N PHE A 50 20.60 -8.44 -4.17
CA PHE A 50 19.80 -7.29 -3.79
C PHE A 50 20.09 -6.89 -2.33
N ASP A 51 20.11 -7.86 -1.44
CA ASP A 51 20.45 -7.67 -0.02
C ASP A 51 21.88 -7.16 0.17
N ASP A 52 22.86 -7.75 -0.50
CA ASP A 52 24.27 -7.32 -0.47
C ASP A 52 24.43 -5.84 -0.91
N ILE A 53 23.67 -5.40 -1.91
CA ILE A 53 23.66 -4.00 -2.37
C ILE A 53 23.05 -3.08 -1.32
N CYS A 54 21.92 -3.48 -0.74
CA CYS A 54 21.25 -2.73 0.31
C CYS A 54 22.16 -2.55 1.53
N LEU A 55 22.79 -3.61 1.99
CA LEU A 55 23.74 -3.58 3.11
C LEU A 55 24.93 -2.66 2.81
N TYR A 56 25.53 -2.78 1.62
CA TYR A 56 26.64 -1.92 1.22
C TYR A 56 26.28 -0.44 1.20
N ALA A 57 25.10 -0.12 0.69
CA ALA A 57 24.63 1.27 0.57
C ALA A 57 23.94 1.78 1.85
N GLN A 58 23.84 0.95 2.90
CA GLN A 58 23.13 1.26 4.14
C GLN A 58 21.66 1.66 3.88
N ILE A 59 20.99 0.89 3.04
CA ILE A 59 19.59 1.07 2.69
C ILE A 59 18.77 -0.03 3.37
N GLU A 60 17.79 0.36 4.16
CA GLU A 60 16.83 -0.59 4.73
C GLU A 60 15.87 -1.08 3.65
N PHE A 61 15.70 -2.41 3.55
CA PHE A 61 14.75 -3.00 2.60
C PHE A 61 13.32 -2.46 2.81
N ALA A 62 12.95 -2.25 4.07
CA ALA A 62 11.64 -1.67 4.41
C ALA A 62 11.44 -0.26 3.82
N ASP A 63 12.49 0.54 3.69
CA ASP A 63 12.43 1.87 3.09
C ASP A 63 12.22 1.78 1.58
N LEU A 64 12.93 0.85 0.93
CA LEU A 64 12.70 0.57 -0.49
C LEU A 64 11.29 0.07 -0.75
N ALA A 65 10.81 -0.86 0.06
CA ALA A 65 9.46 -1.41 -0.08
C ALA A 65 8.38 -0.32 0.12
N ARG A 66 8.58 0.62 1.03
CA ARG A 66 7.70 1.79 1.20
C ARG A 66 7.73 2.73 -0.01
N GLY A 67 8.89 2.93 -0.61
CA GLY A 67 9.03 3.74 -1.83
C GLY A 67 8.47 3.09 -3.10
N THR A 68 8.16 1.79 -3.07
CA THR A 68 7.52 1.07 -4.19
C THR A 68 6.00 1.10 -4.13
N THR A 69 5.43 1.26 -2.95
CA THR A 69 4.06 1.72 -2.88
C THR A 69 4.07 3.13 -3.42
N HIS A 70 3.43 3.36 -4.59
CA HIS A 70 3.04 4.72 -4.92
C HIS A 70 2.49 5.31 -3.63
N GLU A 71 3.00 6.47 -3.22
CA GLU A 71 2.29 7.35 -2.31
C GLU A 71 0.98 7.77 -3.00
N GLU A 72 0.06 6.83 -3.16
CA GLU A 72 -1.34 7.17 -3.07
C GLU A 72 -1.40 7.79 -1.69
N THR A 73 -1.71 9.06 -1.66
CA THR A 73 -1.79 9.84 -0.43
C THR A 73 -2.73 9.09 0.50
N LEU A 74 -2.18 8.24 1.36
CA LEU A 74 -2.98 7.44 2.26
C LEU A 74 -3.69 8.39 3.21
N LEU A 75 -5.00 8.22 3.33
CA LEU A 75 -5.82 9.08 4.17
C LEU A 75 -5.48 8.87 5.64
N SER A 76 -5.08 9.91 6.33
CA SER A 76 -4.97 9.90 7.80
C SER A 76 -6.30 10.19 8.48
N HIS A 77 -7.19 10.92 7.80
CA HIS A 77 -8.53 11.26 8.25
C HIS A 77 -9.47 11.34 7.04
N LEU A 78 -10.73 11.12 7.27
CA LEU A 78 -11.79 11.45 6.32
C LEU A 78 -12.23 12.91 6.50
N THR A 79 -12.89 13.46 5.49
CA THR A 79 -13.62 14.72 5.64
C THR A 79 -14.91 14.48 6.44
N PRO A 80 -15.48 15.49 7.12
CA PRO A 80 -16.77 15.36 7.80
C PRO A 80 -17.88 14.83 6.90
N GLN A 81 -17.86 15.21 5.62
CA GLN A 81 -18.84 14.75 4.65
C GLN A 81 -18.70 13.24 4.34
N GLN A 82 -17.47 12.75 4.21
CA GLN A 82 -17.21 11.33 4.00
C GLN A 82 -17.63 10.49 5.23
N GLU A 83 -17.31 10.96 6.44
CA GLU A 83 -17.78 10.28 7.65
C GLU A 83 -19.32 10.26 7.77
N LYS A 84 -19.97 11.39 7.45
CA LYS A 84 -21.42 11.48 7.43
C LYS A 84 -22.05 10.49 6.45
N GLU A 85 -21.46 10.32 5.27
CA GLU A 85 -21.93 9.33 4.30
C GLU A 85 -21.78 7.90 4.83
N ILE A 86 -20.65 7.58 5.47
CA ILE A 86 -20.42 6.24 6.04
C ILE A 86 -21.43 5.92 7.12
N VAL A 87 -21.72 6.83 8.07
CA VAL A 87 -22.66 6.59 9.16
C VAL A 87 -24.13 6.70 8.75
N SER A 88 -24.42 7.27 7.59
CA SER A 88 -25.80 7.35 7.08
C SER A 88 -26.41 5.97 6.77
N ASP A 89 -25.55 4.97 6.60
CA ASP A 89 -25.91 3.60 6.28
C ASP A 89 -25.17 2.64 7.21
N ARG A 90 -25.91 1.96 8.09
CA ARG A 90 -25.34 1.03 9.07
C ARG A 90 -24.52 -0.09 8.44
N LYS A 91 -24.96 -0.61 7.29
CA LYS A 91 -24.22 -1.65 6.57
C LYS A 91 -22.94 -1.10 5.97
N LEU A 92 -22.95 0.12 5.41
CA LEU A 92 -21.75 0.78 4.90
C LEU A 92 -20.74 0.99 6.02
N PHE A 93 -21.19 1.46 7.18
CA PHE A 93 -20.33 1.63 8.34
C PHE A 93 -19.74 0.29 8.81
N LEU A 94 -20.56 -0.77 8.89
CA LEU A 94 -20.10 -2.12 9.22
C LEU A 94 -18.98 -2.57 8.26
N ILE A 95 -19.19 -2.41 6.94
CA ILE A 95 -18.18 -2.78 5.93
C ILE A 95 -16.91 -1.95 6.10
N ALA A 96 -17.00 -0.65 6.37
CA ALA A 96 -15.85 0.20 6.61
C ALA A 96 -15.01 -0.30 7.81
N VAL A 97 -15.67 -0.69 8.90
CA VAL A 97 -14.98 -1.26 10.07
C VAL A 97 -14.36 -2.62 9.74
N CYS A 98 -15.06 -3.49 9.02
CA CYS A 98 -14.51 -4.78 8.59
C CYS A 98 -13.22 -4.60 7.75
N VAL A 99 -13.25 -3.67 6.81
CA VAL A 99 -12.11 -3.38 5.93
C VAL A 99 -10.93 -2.79 6.72
N LEU A 100 -11.17 -1.91 7.68
CA LEU A 100 -10.13 -1.40 8.59
C LEU A 100 -9.44 -2.53 9.37
N ASN A 101 -10.18 -3.58 9.70
CA ASN A 101 -9.65 -4.79 10.34
C ASN A 101 -9.14 -5.82 9.33
N HIS A 102 -8.89 -5.42 8.09
CA HIS A 102 -8.36 -6.26 7.01
C HIS A 102 -9.21 -7.48 6.65
N ALA A 103 -10.52 -7.43 6.89
CA ALA A 103 -11.43 -8.48 6.45
C ALA A 103 -11.46 -8.55 4.91
N THR A 104 -11.41 -9.76 4.40
CA THR A 104 -11.58 -10.02 2.96
C THR A 104 -13.04 -10.01 2.55
N PHE A 105 -13.30 -9.87 1.25
CA PHE A 105 -14.64 -9.96 0.69
C PHE A 105 -15.37 -11.24 1.12
N ASP A 106 -14.70 -12.39 0.99
CA ASP A 106 -15.29 -13.70 1.33
C ASP A 106 -15.59 -13.80 2.83
N GLN A 107 -14.72 -13.27 3.69
CA GLN A 107 -14.96 -13.23 5.13
C GLN A 107 -16.17 -12.37 5.50
N ILE A 108 -16.36 -11.22 4.84
CA ILE A 108 -17.50 -10.34 5.08
C ILE A 108 -18.81 -11.07 4.71
N VAL A 109 -18.88 -11.62 3.51
CA VAL A 109 -20.09 -12.33 3.02
C VAL A 109 -20.38 -13.59 3.84
N ALA A 110 -19.36 -14.30 4.32
CA ALA A 110 -19.53 -15.48 5.15
C ALA A 110 -19.97 -15.17 6.59
N THR A 111 -19.62 -13.99 7.11
CA THR A 111 -19.83 -13.65 8.53
C THR A 111 -21.12 -12.87 8.75
N TYR A 112 -21.50 -12.03 7.81
CA TYR A 112 -22.64 -11.11 7.96
C TYR A 112 -23.75 -11.46 6.98
N ASP A 113 -24.99 -11.13 7.34
CA ASP A 113 -26.16 -11.28 6.47
C ASP A 113 -26.18 -10.19 5.40
N ILE A 114 -25.24 -10.30 4.47
CA ILE A 114 -25.03 -9.39 3.34
C ILE A 114 -24.82 -10.24 2.10
N SER A 115 -25.67 -10.04 1.08
CA SER A 115 -25.49 -10.74 -0.19
C SER A 115 -24.23 -10.31 -0.92
N THR A 116 -23.71 -11.16 -1.78
CA THR A 116 -22.55 -10.84 -2.66
C THR A 116 -22.75 -9.53 -3.41
N THR A 117 -23.92 -9.34 -4.02
CA THR A 117 -24.25 -8.12 -4.78
C THR A 117 -24.27 -6.88 -3.88
N GLU A 118 -24.92 -6.98 -2.72
CA GLU A 118 -24.96 -5.88 -1.75
C GLU A 118 -23.58 -5.51 -1.23
N CYS A 119 -22.75 -6.51 -0.92
CA CYS A 119 -21.38 -6.30 -0.49
C CYS A 119 -20.55 -5.53 -1.54
N ILE A 120 -20.65 -5.92 -2.83
CA ILE A 120 -20.00 -5.21 -3.94
C ILE A 120 -20.48 -3.76 -4.03
N GLN A 121 -21.76 -3.51 -3.89
CA GLN A 121 -22.33 -2.14 -3.91
C GLN A 121 -21.78 -1.28 -2.77
N LEU A 122 -21.72 -1.82 -1.56
CA LEU A 122 -21.17 -1.12 -0.39
C LEU A 122 -19.66 -0.87 -0.54
N LEU A 123 -18.90 -1.84 -1.00
CA LEU A 123 -17.47 -1.68 -1.28
C LEU A 123 -17.23 -0.64 -2.40
N SER A 124 -18.08 -0.61 -3.43
CA SER A 124 -18.00 0.41 -4.50
C SER A 124 -18.26 1.83 -3.98
N ARG A 125 -19.10 1.98 -2.96
CA ARG A 125 -19.29 3.27 -2.27
C ARG A 125 -18.03 3.69 -1.51
N LEU A 126 -17.38 2.77 -0.78
CA LEU A 126 -16.12 3.03 -0.10
C LEU A 126 -14.98 3.34 -1.08
N ASP A 127 -14.98 2.73 -2.26
CA ASP A 127 -14.02 3.03 -3.35
C ASP A 127 -14.21 4.48 -3.86
N ARG A 128 -15.45 4.90 -4.10
CA ARG A 128 -15.76 6.30 -4.48
C ARG A 128 -15.32 7.31 -3.43
N LEU A 129 -15.42 6.96 -2.16
CA LEU A 129 -14.93 7.78 -1.04
C LEU A 129 -13.39 7.75 -0.90
N LYS A 130 -12.68 7.00 -1.74
CA LYS A 130 -11.22 6.81 -1.65
C LYS A 130 -10.76 6.19 -0.33
N PHE A 131 -11.64 5.51 0.37
CA PHE A 131 -11.34 4.76 1.58
C PHE A 131 -10.63 3.46 1.27
N ILE A 132 -11.04 2.84 0.17
CA ILE A 132 -10.43 1.63 -0.40
C ILE A 132 -10.25 1.79 -1.92
N GLN A 133 -9.50 0.86 -2.50
CA GLN A 133 -9.50 0.56 -3.91
C GLN A 133 -10.05 -0.85 -4.12
N LEU A 134 -11.20 -0.98 -4.78
CA LEU A 134 -11.76 -2.26 -5.14
C LEU A 134 -11.08 -2.78 -6.42
N GLN A 135 -10.37 -3.88 -6.29
CA GLN A 135 -9.57 -4.48 -7.37
C GLN A 135 -10.30 -5.68 -8.00
N PRO A 136 -9.88 -6.13 -9.20
CA PRO A 136 -10.43 -7.34 -9.84
C PRO A 136 -10.43 -8.53 -8.89
N GLY A 137 -11.50 -9.37 -8.96
CA GLY A 137 -11.69 -10.50 -8.07
C GLY A 137 -12.12 -10.11 -6.67
N ASN A 138 -12.76 -8.94 -6.51
CA ASN A 138 -13.24 -8.40 -5.23
C ASN A 138 -12.15 -8.24 -4.16
N ARG A 139 -10.90 -8.07 -4.60
CA ARG A 139 -9.80 -7.79 -3.68
C ARG A 139 -9.89 -6.35 -3.19
N ILE A 140 -9.71 -6.17 -1.90
CA ILE A 140 -9.83 -4.88 -1.23
C ILE A 140 -8.43 -4.37 -0.89
N LYS A 141 -8.06 -3.20 -1.42
CA LYS A 141 -6.85 -2.48 -1.03
C LYS A 141 -7.24 -1.27 -0.20
N LEU A 142 -6.82 -1.26 1.06
CA LEU A 142 -7.08 -0.15 1.98
C LEU A 142 -6.24 1.07 1.59
N LEU A 143 -6.86 2.25 1.50
CA LEU A 143 -6.22 3.52 1.14
C LEU A 143 -6.05 4.46 2.34
N VAL A 144 -6.15 3.94 3.55
CA VAL A 144 -5.92 4.71 4.78
C VAL A 144 -4.54 4.37 5.37
N SER A 145 -3.94 5.36 6.02
CA SER A 145 -2.63 5.22 6.65
C SER A 145 -2.71 4.38 7.94
N ARG A 146 -1.56 3.94 8.43
CA ARG A 146 -1.47 3.26 9.75
C ARG A 146 -1.86 4.17 10.91
N THR A 147 -1.79 5.48 10.71
CA THR A 147 -2.16 6.51 11.68
C THR A 147 -3.58 7.02 11.46
N PHE A 148 -4.38 6.30 10.66
CA PHE A 148 -5.76 6.68 10.40
C PHE A 148 -6.57 6.74 11.71
N ALA A 149 -7.30 7.83 11.86
CA ALA A 149 -8.25 8.02 12.96
C ALA A 149 -9.52 8.70 12.43
N TRP A 150 -10.63 8.37 13.08
CA TRP A 150 -11.88 9.10 12.87
C TRP A 150 -11.74 10.53 13.40
N LEU A 151 -12.48 11.44 12.82
CA LEU A 151 -12.43 12.84 13.22
C LEU A 151 -12.83 12.99 14.69
N PRO A 152 -12.04 13.70 15.53
CA PRO A 152 -12.47 14.08 16.86
C PRO A 152 -13.79 14.88 16.76
N ASP A 153 -14.79 14.50 17.56
CA ASP A 153 -16.14 15.08 17.54
C ASP A 153 -16.84 15.02 16.15
N GLY A 154 -16.35 14.13 15.29
CA GLY A 154 -16.90 13.92 13.95
C GLY A 154 -18.21 13.13 13.94
N PRO A 155 -18.82 12.99 12.74
CA PRO A 155 -20.09 12.25 12.57
C PRO A 155 -20.06 10.82 13.11
N ILE A 156 -18.94 10.12 12.98
CA ILE A 156 -18.78 8.74 13.47
C ILE A 156 -18.73 8.71 15.01
N GLN A 157 -17.95 9.60 15.62
CA GLN A 157 -17.92 9.65 17.10
C GLN A 157 -19.29 10.01 17.70
N ARG A 158 -20.01 10.93 17.08
CA ARG A 158 -21.37 11.28 17.52
C ARG A 158 -22.34 10.11 17.41
N PHE A 159 -22.22 9.34 16.30
CA PHE A 159 -23.04 8.14 16.11
C PHE A 159 -22.86 7.09 17.22
N PHE A 160 -21.70 7.03 17.87
CA PHE A 160 -21.48 6.13 19.01
C PHE A 160 -21.92 6.71 20.35
N ASN A 161 -22.09 8.03 20.45
CA ASN A 161 -22.45 8.71 21.69
C ASN A 161 -23.99 8.93 21.84
N ASP A 162 -24.74 8.74 20.75
CA ASP A 162 -26.21 8.77 20.70
C ASP A 162 -26.81 7.36 20.87
#